data_06677dbe6fae543984bfc42a578cc905
#
_entry.id   06677dbe6fae543984bfc42a578cc905
#
_cell.length_a   1.000
_cell.length_b   1.000
_cell.length_c   1.000
_cell.angle_alpha   90.00
_cell.angle_beta   90.00
_cell.angle_gamma   90.00
#
_symmetry.space_group_name_H-M   'P 1'
#
loop_
_entity.id
_entity.type
_entity.pdbx_description
1 polymer ?
#
loop_
_entity_poly.entity_id
_entity_poly.type
_entity_poly.pdbx_seq_one_letter_code
_entity_poly.pdbx_strand_id
1 'polypeptide(L)'
;MKKVLILGVTGQDGSYTAELLLKKKYKVFGLFRKSSTGSKKNLTEVLSNRNFNLVQGDVTDPISLHYIIDKCKPDEIYNFADQDHVGWSYTIPTYSMRITALSVIDILEILRKKKRMIKYFQPISSNIFGLTDTLKQNEKTAYNPNSIYALAKTTAIHACKMYNRIYNVHACGAIFYNHESPRRTSDYVSKKIVEQSVEIYMNKRKYLYLGDVNSKIDWGYSKEYVEAAWRIMQQKTPDFYIIASGQQNSVKDFVLLCFKKLGLKYDNHVRVDKKLLRPSKTSSLVGDIKKARKILKFNPKINIKKLINIMIESELKKYK
;
A
#
# COMPACT_ATOMS: atom_id res chain seq x y z
N MET A 1 -6.07 12.56 -24.17
CA MET A 1 -5.74 11.39 -23.32
C MET A 1 -5.04 11.93 -22.07
N LYS A 2 -5.58 11.65 -20.86
CA LYS A 2 -4.96 12.08 -19.60
C LYS A 2 -3.59 11.43 -19.43
N LYS A 3 -2.64 12.18 -18.86
CA LYS A 3 -1.30 11.72 -18.52
C LYS A 3 -1.18 11.52 -17.03
N VAL A 4 -0.56 10.43 -16.61
CA VAL A 4 -0.35 10.12 -15.20
C VAL A 4 1.10 9.80 -14.93
N LEU A 5 1.61 10.25 -13.79
CA LEU A 5 2.90 9.84 -13.24
C LEU A 5 2.66 8.99 -12.00
N ILE A 6 3.21 7.77 -11.98
CA ILE A 6 3.14 6.85 -10.86
C ILE A 6 4.54 6.75 -10.26
N LEU A 7 4.71 7.25 -9.05
CA LEU A 7 5.93 7.10 -8.26
C LEU A 7 5.89 5.74 -7.57
N GLY A 8 6.97 4.97 -7.63
CA GLY A 8 7.01 3.61 -7.09
C GLY A 8 6.25 2.57 -7.92
N VAL A 9 6.27 2.71 -9.24
CA VAL A 9 5.50 1.87 -10.18
C VAL A 9 5.86 0.37 -10.11
N THR A 10 7.06 0.01 -9.65
CA THR A 10 7.51 -1.39 -9.53
C THR A 10 6.95 -2.13 -8.31
N GLY A 11 6.37 -1.41 -7.35
CA GLY A 11 5.72 -1.96 -6.16
C GLY A 11 4.38 -2.63 -6.46
N GLN A 12 3.76 -3.20 -5.41
CA GLN A 12 2.44 -3.84 -5.52
C GLN A 12 1.40 -2.87 -6.09
N ASP A 13 1.13 -1.77 -5.40
CA ASP A 13 0.04 -0.86 -5.74
C ASP A 13 0.34 -0.02 -6.97
N GLY A 14 1.59 0.42 -7.12
CA GLY A 14 2.03 1.16 -8.31
C GLY A 14 1.84 0.37 -9.59
N SER A 15 2.16 -0.92 -9.58
CA SER A 15 2.02 -1.78 -10.76
C SER A 15 0.56 -2.09 -11.11
N TYR A 16 -0.30 -2.34 -10.12
CA TYR A 16 -1.75 -2.50 -10.35
C TYR A 16 -2.40 -1.19 -10.80
N THR A 17 -1.91 -0.06 -10.28
CA THR A 17 -2.38 1.27 -10.73
C THR A 17 -2.02 1.50 -12.20
N ALA A 18 -0.82 1.11 -12.63
CA ALA A 18 -0.42 1.19 -14.04
C ALA A 18 -1.35 0.36 -14.94
N GLU A 19 -1.62 -0.91 -14.57
CA GLU A 19 -2.55 -1.76 -15.30
C GLU A 19 -3.96 -1.14 -15.39
N LEU A 20 -4.48 -0.65 -14.26
CA LEU A 20 -5.80 -0.05 -14.20
C LEU A 20 -5.90 1.19 -15.09
N LEU A 21 -4.91 2.09 -15.02
CA LEU A 21 -4.96 3.35 -15.75
C LEU A 21 -4.73 3.17 -17.26
N LEU A 22 -3.92 2.18 -17.66
CA LEU A 22 -3.80 1.81 -19.09
C LEU A 22 -5.13 1.28 -19.63
N LYS A 23 -5.84 0.42 -18.88
CA LYS A 23 -7.21 -0.03 -19.23
C LYS A 23 -8.19 1.13 -19.34
N LYS A 24 -8.00 2.18 -18.54
CA LYS A 24 -8.80 3.42 -18.58
C LYS A 24 -8.29 4.43 -19.65
N LYS A 25 -7.41 4.00 -20.56
CA LYS A 25 -6.88 4.78 -21.69
C LYS A 25 -6.07 6.02 -21.25
N TYR A 26 -5.34 5.95 -20.13
CA TYR A 26 -4.34 6.95 -19.76
C TYR A 26 -3.01 6.71 -20.48
N LYS A 27 -2.22 7.78 -20.67
CA LYS A 27 -0.78 7.66 -20.92
C LYS A 27 -0.07 7.62 -19.57
N VAL A 28 0.61 6.52 -19.29
CA VAL A 28 1.22 6.23 -17.97
C VAL A 28 2.73 6.40 -18.04
N PHE A 29 3.26 7.23 -17.16
CA PHE A 29 4.68 7.34 -16.84
C PHE A 29 4.91 6.71 -15.48
N GLY A 30 5.78 5.70 -15.41
CA GLY A 30 6.11 4.99 -14.18
C GLY A 30 7.50 5.34 -13.70
N LEU A 31 7.61 6.05 -12.57
CA LEU A 31 8.90 6.32 -11.97
C LEU A 31 9.39 5.10 -11.22
N PHE A 32 10.62 4.68 -11.50
CA PHE A 32 11.32 3.63 -10.80
C PHE A 32 12.71 4.10 -10.36
N ARG A 33 13.15 3.61 -9.21
CA ARG A 33 14.51 3.82 -8.72
C ARG A 33 15.43 2.72 -9.22
N LYS A 34 16.66 3.05 -9.60
CA LYS A 34 17.68 2.05 -9.86
C LYS A 34 17.98 1.28 -8.56
N SER A 35 17.92 -0.03 -8.61
CA SER A 35 18.30 -0.91 -7.51
C SER A 35 19.22 -2.02 -8.02
N SER A 36 19.97 -2.65 -7.12
CA SER A 36 20.86 -3.77 -7.46
C SER A 36 20.13 -4.96 -8.10
N THR A 37 18.88 -5.20 -7.68
CA THR A 37 18.05 -6.27 -8.24
C THR A 37 17.37 -5.89 -9.55
N GLY A 38 17.21 -4.59 -9.85
CA GLY A 38 16.58 -4.07 -11.06
C GLY A 38 15.20 -4.63 -11.38
N SER A 39 14.54 -5.22 -10.38
CA SER A 39 13.35 -6.04 -10.60
C SER A 39 12.18 -5.25 -11.17
N LYS A 40 11.70 -5.66 -12.34
CA LYS A 40 10.50 -5.17 -13.02
C LYS A 40 9.42 -6.25 -13.11
N LYS A 41 9.52 -7.31 -12.30
CA LYS A 41 8.64 -8.50 -12.34
C LYS A 41 7.14 -8.17 -12.27
N ASN A 42 6.78 -7.11 -11.56
CA ASN A 42 5.39 -6.69 -11.43
C ASN A 42 4.86 -5.89 -12.64
N LEU A 43 5.73 -5.58 -13.62
CA LEU A 43 5.38 -4.74 -14.77
C LEU A 43 5.25 -5.55 -16.09
N THR A 44 5.44 -6.86 -16.06
CA THR A 44 5.42 -7.73 -17.26
C THR A 44 4.19 -7.50 -18.14
N GLU A 45 3.02 -7.31 -17.52
CA GLU A 45 1.75 -7.08 -18.23
C GLU A 45 1.65 -5.71 -18.93
N VAL A 46 2.54 -4.77 -18.61
CA VAL A 46 2.44 -3.39 -19.10
C VAL A 46 3.65 -2.91 -19.89
N LEU A 47 4.80 -3.59 -19.80
CA LEU A 47 6.05 -3.16 -20.43
C LEU A 47 5.95 -2.99 -21.95
N SER A 48 5.17 -3.84 -22.63
CA SER A 48 4.95 -3.78 -24.08
C SER A 48 3.87 -2.80 -24.53
N ASN A 49 3.17 -2.17 -23.58
CA ASN A 49 2.08 -1.26 -23.93
C ASN A 49 2.64 0.10 -24.39
N ARG A 50 2.29 0.54 -25.63
CA ARG A 50 2.75 1.80 -26.23
C ARG A 50 2.43 3.06 -25.41
N ASN A 51 1.46 2.99 -24.52
CA ASN A 51 1.07 4.09 -23.64
C ASN A 51 1.73 4.03 -22.27
N PHE A 52 2.63 3.06 -22.03
CA PHE A 52 3.41 2.92 -20.81
C PHE A 52 4.86 3.33 -21.05
N ASN A 53 5.38 4.21 -20.19
CA ASN A 53 6.75 4.71 -20.27
C ASN A 53 7.41 4.62 -18.90
N LEU A 54 8.55 3.93 -18.80
CA LEU A 54 9.36 3.95 -17.60
C LEU A 54 10.24 5.20 -17.59
N VAL A 55 10.29 5.88 -16.44
CA VAL A 55 11.20 7.00 -16.17
C VAL A 55 12.02 6.70 -14.93
N GLN A 56 13.33 6.90 -15.03
CA GLN A 56 14.24 6.70 -13.91
C GLN A 56 14.31 7.97 -13.06
N GLY A 57 14.26 7.82 -11.74
CA GLY A 57 14.40 8.90 -10.76
C GLY A 57 14.27 8.39 -9.34
N ASP A 58 14.45 9.27 -8.38
CA ASP A 58 14.30 8.98 -6.96
C ASP A 58 13.42 10.05 -6.31
N VAL A 59 12.46 9.64 -5.47
CA VAL A 59 11.58 10.59 -4.76
C VAL A 59 12.30 11.41 -3.70
N THR A 60 13.51 11.00 -3.30
CA THR A 60 14.36 11.74 -2.38
C THR A 60 15.25 12.78 -3.07
N ASP A 61 15.19 12.84 -4.40
CA ASP A 61 15.87 13.87 -5.22
C ASP A 61 14.85 14.83 -5.83
N PRO A 62 14.56 15.96 -5.18
CA PRO A 62 13.57 16.92 -5.64
C PRO A 62 13.93 17.56 -6.99
N ILE A 63 15.19 17.63 -7.37
CA ILE A 63 15.64 18.18 -8.66
C ILE A 63 15.20 17.24 -9.78
N SER A 64 15.49 15.94 -9.64
CA SER A 64 15.04 14.95 -10.63
C SER A 64 13.51 14.86 -10.72
N LEU A 65 12.81 14.94 -9.58
CA LEU A 65 11.34 14.96 -9.55
C LEU A 65 10.78 16.16 -10.30
N HIS A 66 11.33 17.35 -10.08
CA HIS A 66 10.91 18.57 -10.78
C HIS A 66 11.06 18.42 -12.30
N TYR A 67 12.25 17.96 -12.75
CA TYR A 67 12.51 17.70 -14.16
C TYR A 67 11.54 16.67 -14.77
N ILE A 68 11.29 15.57 -14.06
CA ILE A 68 10.40 14.50 -14.53
C ILE A 68 8.95 15.01 -14.64
N ILE A 69 8.47 15.75 -13.66
CA ILE A 69 7.12 16.34 -13.69
C ILE A 69 6.97 17.29 -14.88
N ASP A 70 7.99 18.11 -15.15
CA ASP A 70 7.97 19.03 -16.28
C ASP A 70 8.04 18.32 -17.64
N LYS A 71 8.84 17.28 -17.74
CA LYS A 71 8.96 16.45 -18.94
C LYS A 71 7.69 15.66 -19.24
N CYS A 72 7.11 15.01 -18.24
CA CYS A 72 5.93 14.18 -18.40
C CYS A 72 4.65 15.01 -18.53
N LYS A 73 4.60 16.17 -17.89
CA LYS A 73 3.41 17.06 -17.81
C LYS A 73 2.17 16.26 -17.38
N PRO A 74 2.19 15.56 -16.23
CA PRO A 74 1.09 14.70 -15.80
C PRO A 74 -0.12 15.53 -15.36
N ASP A 75 -1.34 15.05 -15.62
CA ASP A 75 -2.58 15.59 -15.06
C ASP A 75 -2.83 15.06 -13.64
N GLU A 76 -2.31 13.87 -13.37
CA GLU A 76 -2.48 13.16 -12.10
C GLU A 76 -1.14 12.53 -11.68
N ILE A 77 -0.81 12.58 -10.36
CA ILE A 77 0.34 11.91 -9.77
C ILE A 77 -0.15 10.98 -8.67
N TYR A 78 0.24 9.70 -8.71
CA TYR A 78 0.02 8.72 -7.66
C TYR A 78 1.36 8.39 -7.00
N ASN A 79 1.49 8.65 -5.70
CA ASN A 79 2.73 8.41 -4.97
C ASN A 79 2.68 7.10 -4.20
N PHE A 80 3.16 6.01 -4.79
CA PHE A 80 3.37 4.72 -4.11
C PHE A 80 4.85 4.46 -3.80
N ALA A 81 5.72 5.47 -3.94
CA ALA A 81 7.11 5.38 -3.51
C ALA A 81 7.20 5.66 -2.01
N ASP A 82 7.51 4.64 -1.24
CA ASP A 82 7.51 4.69 0.21
C ASP A 82 8.51 3.70 0.81
N GLN A 83 8.86 3.92 2.07
CA GLN A 83 9.40 2.90 2.95
C GLN A 83 8.21 2.40 3.81
N ASP A 84 7.51 1.37 3.34
CA ASP A 84 6.22 0.94 3.88
C ASP A 84 6.30 -0.16 4.96
N HIS A 85 7.51 -0.59 5.35
CA HIS A 85 7.69 -1.63 6.35
C HIS A 85 7.92 -1.05 7.76
N VAL A 86 6.93 -1.21 8.65
CA VAL A 86 6.97 -0.68 10.03
C VAL A 86 8.21 -1.14 10.79
N GLY A 87 8.57 -2.44 10.69
CA GLY A 87 9.74 -3.00 11.38
C GLY A 87 11.06 -2.31 10.97
N TRP A 88 11.24 -2.03 9.69
CA TRP A 88 12.43 -1.35 9.21
C TRP A 88 12.53 0.10 9.69
N SER A 89 11.42 0.76 9.95
CA SER A 89 11.43 2.14 10.45
C SER A 89 12.12 2.29 11.82
N TYR A 90 12.23 1.21 12.59
CA TYR A 90 13.02 1.22 13.83
C TYR A 90 14.53 1.14 13.57
N THR A 91 14.95 0.50 12.48
CA THR A 91 16.38 0.32 12.13
C THR A 91 16.90 1.47 11.27
N ILE A 92 16.05 2.04 10.40
CA ILE A 92 16.41 3.11 9.46
C ILE A 92 15.47 4.32 9.61
N PRO A 93 15.37 4.95 10.80
CA PRO A 93 14.35 5.96 11.10
C PRO A 93 14.46 7.20 10.22
N THR A 94 15.64 7.73 10.04
CA THR A 94 15.88 8.93 9.22
C THR A 94 15.53 8.70 7.76
N TYR A 95 15.88 7.54 7.20
CA TYR A 95 15.52 7.19 5.84
C TYR A 95 13.99 7.07 5.69
N SER A 96 13.32 6.46 6.67
CA SER A 96 11.86 6.34 6.68
C SER A 96 11.17 7.71 6.70
N MET A 97 11.64 8.65 7.52
CA MET A 97 11.14 10.03 7.52
C MET A 97 11.41 10.74 6.19
N ARG A 98 12.61 10.60 5.64
CA ARG A 98 13.01 11.24 4.38
C ARG A 98 12.11 10.80 3.23
N ILE A 99 11.87 9.50 3.08
CA ILE A 99 11.15 8.95 1.93
C ILE A 99 9.63 9.05 2.08
N THR A 100 9.10 8.95 3.33
CA THR A 100 7.66 8.86 3.57
C THR A 100 7.03 10.21 3.91
N ALA A 101 7.80 11.15 4.48
CA ALA A 101 7.30 12.46 4.89
C ALA A 101 7.92 13.61 4.09
N LEU A 102 9.25 13.75 4.09
CA LEU A 102 9.90 14.90 3.47
C LEU A 102 9.74 14.91 1.96
N SER A 103 9.83 13.76 1.28
CA SER A 103 9.58 13.68 -0.16
C SER A 103 8.16 14.13 -0.54
N VAL A 104 7.18 13.91 0.34
CA VAL A 104 5.80 14.38 0.13
C VAL A 104 5.77 15.91 0.15
N ILE A 105 6.46 16.54 1.09
CA ILE A 105 6.57 18.01 1.15
C ILE A 105 7.27 18.55 -0.10
N ASP A 106 8.38 17.92 -0.52
CA ASP A 106 9.11 18.29 -1.74
C ASP A 106 8.17 18.24 -2.98
N ILE A 107 7.38 17.17 -3.12
CA ILE A 107 6.40 17.04 -4.21
C ILE A 107 5.34 18.15 -4.12
N LEU A 108 4.77 18.38 -2.95
CA LEU A 108 3.74 19.39 -2.74
C LEU A 108 4.27 20.80 -3.07
N GLU A 109 5.53 21.13 -2.70
CA GLU A 109 6.20 22.39 -3.07
C GLU A 109 6.38 22.53 -4.59
N ILE A 110 6.77 21.45 -5.27
CA ILE A 110 6.85 21.44 -6.73
C ILE A 110 5.47 21.74 -7.33
N LEU A 111 4.41 21.07 -6.83
CA LEU A 111 3.05 21.23 -7.34
C LEU A 111 2.49 22.64 -7.10
N ARG A 112 2.76 23.21 -5.91
CA ARG A 112 2.34 24.58 -5.57
C ARG A 112 2.86 25.63 -6.54
N LYS A 113 4.08 25.42 -7.05
CA LYS A 113 4.73 26.34 -8.00
C LYS A 113 4.30 26.15 -9.46
N LYS A 114 3.48 25.13 -9.78
CA LYS A 114 3.02 24.90 -11.15
C LYS A 114 1.87 25.85 -11.51
N LYS A 115 1.90 26.40 -12.74
CA LYS A 115 0.84 27.27 -13.27
C LYS A 115 -0.47 26.52 -13.53
N ARG A 116 -0.42 25.20 -13.71
CA ARG A 116 -1.59 24.36 -13.91
C ARG A 116 -1.82 23.45 -12.71
N MET A 117 -3.07 23.16 -12.44
CA MET A 117 -3.42 22.20 -11.40
C MET A 117 -3.03 20.78 -11.83
N ILE A 118 -2.29 20.10 -10.96
CA ILE A 118 -1.97 18.68 -11.06
C ILE A 118 -2.57 18.01 -9.83
N LYS A 119 -3.41 16.99 -10.03
CA LYS A 119 -3.98 16.24 -8.91
C LYS A 119 -2.94 15.30 -8.32
N TYR A 120 -2.88 15.22 -7.00
CA TYR A 120 -1.91 14.40 -6.27
C TYR A 120 -2.61 13.44 -5.32
N PHE A 121 -2.26 12.16 -5.41
CA PHE A 121 -2.74 11.10 -4.53
C PHE A 121 -1.63 10.64 -3.59
N GLN A 122 -1.89 10.68 -2.26
CA GLN A 122 -1.00 10.19 -1.21
C GLN A 122 -1.63 9.02 -0.44
N PRO A 123 -1.07 7.80 -0.50
CA PRO A 123 -1.47 6.72 0.38
C PRO A 123 -0.96 6.97 1.79
N ILE A 124 -1.88 6.91 2.73
CA ILE A 124 -1.62 6.94 4.17
C ILE A 124 -1.84 5.52 4.71
N SER A 125 -1.42 5.26 5.92
CA SER A 125 -1.60 3.97 6.57
C SER A 125 -2.51 4.09 7.79
N SER A 126 -3.32 3.07 8.06
CA SER A 126 -4.08 2.94 9.31
C SER A 126 -3.20 3.00 10.57
N ASN A 127 -1.89 2.76 10.43
CA ASN A 127 -0.94 2.89 11.55
C ASN A 127 -0.88 4.30 12.14
N ILE A 128 -1.37 5.35 11.45
CA ILE A 128 -1.50 6.70 12.02
C ILE A 128 -2.41 6.73 13.25
N PHE A 129 -3.35 5.80 13.37
CA PHE A 129 -4.22 5.69 14.55
C PHE A 129 -3.50 5.09 15.76
N GLY A 130 -2.43 4.30 15.54
CA GLY A 130 -1.54 3.76 16.58
C GLY A 130 -2.28 3.06 17.71
N LEU A 131 -2.12 3.57 18.93
CA LEU A 131 -2.86 3.13 20.11
C LEU A 131 -4.17 3.93 20.23
N THR A 132 -5.29 3.27 20.05
CA THR A 132 -6.62 3.89 20.10
C THR A 132 -7.61 2.96 20.78
N ASP A 133 -8.51 3.52 21.59
CA ASP A 133 -9.62 2.81 22.21
C ASP A 133 -10.86 2.76 21.30
N THR A 134 -10.79 3.44 20.15
CA THR A 134 -11.86 3.42 19.17
C THR A 134 -11.95 2.07 18.50
N LEU A 135 -13.05 1.34 18.68
CA LEU A 135 -13.26 0.00 18.13
C LEU A 135 -13.19 -0.03 16.61
N LYS A 136 -13.71 1.01 15.96
CA LYS A 136 -13.73 1.13 14.50
C LYS A 136 -13.38 2.56 14.09
N GLN A 137 -12.22 2.73 13.47
CA GLN A 137 -11.69 4.05 13.14
C GLN A 137 -12.40 4.63 11.92
N ASN A 138 -12.68 5.92 11.96
CA ASN A 138 -13.19 6.73 10.84
C ASN A 138 -12.28 7.95 10.61
N GLU A 139 -12.60 8.78 9.62
CA GLU A 139 -11.75 9.91 9.22
C GLU A 139 -11.67 11.04 10.28
N LYS A 140 -12.48 10.97 11.35
CA LYS A 140 -12.46 11.89 12.52
C LYS A 140 -11.69 11.31 13.69
N THR A 141 -11.31 10.03 13.67
CA THR A 141 -10.54 9.40 14.75
C THR A 141 -9.19 10.09 14.88
N ALA A 142 -8.81 10.42 16.11
CA ALA A 142 -7.54 11.08 16.41
C ALA A 142 -6.35 10.22 15.99
N TYR A 143 -5.31 10.86 15.47
CA TYR A 143 -4.05 10.20 15.14
C TYR A 143 -3.18 10.07 16.40
N ASN A 144 -2.67 8.87 16.67
CA ASN A 144 -1.78 8.56 17.79
C ASN A 144 -0.64 7.63 17.33
N PRO A 145 0.26 8.09 16.45
CA PRO A 145 1.31 7.27 15.86
C PRO A 145 2.28 6.75 16.92
N ASN A 146 2.62 5.46 16.86
CA ASN A 146 3.52 4.80 17.80
C ASN A 146 4.73 4.13 17.13
N SER A 147 5.07 4.55 15.93
CA SER A 147 6.28 4.17 15.19
C SER A 147 6.74 5.30 14.30
N ILE A 148 8.02 5.29 13.90
CA ILE A 148 8.57 6.30 12.97
C ILE A 148 7.81 6.27 11.63
N TYR A 149 7.47 5.06 11.13
CA TYR A 149 6.63 4.92 9.94
C TYR A 149 5.26 5.61 10.10
N ALA A 150 4.57 5.35 11.21
CA ALA A 150 3.28 5.96 11.49
C ALA A 150 3.38 7.49 11.63
N LEU A 151 4.43 7.98 12.30
CA LEU A 151 4.72 9.41 12.42
C LEU A 151 4.94 10.05 11.04
N ALA A 152 5.75 9.43 10.19
CA ALA A 152 5.99 9.91 8.82
C ALA A 152 4.70 9.98 7.99
N LYS A 153 3.83 8.96 8.07
CA LYS A 153 2.50 8.96 7.43
C LYS A 153 1.57 10.02 8.01
N THR A 154 1.65 10.28 9.32
CA THR A 154 0.89 11.36 9.97
C THR A 154 1.37 12.73 9.48
N THR A 155 2.67 12.93 9.34
CA THR A 155 3.24 14.15 8.74
C THR A 155 2.76 14.33 7.30
N ALA A 156 2.78 13.27 6.50
CA ALA A 156 2.34 13.33 5.10
C ALA A 156 0.86 13.75 4.95
N ILE A 157 -0.06 13.19 5.75
CA ILE A 157 -1.49 13.57 5.65
C ILE A 157 -1.72 15.02 6.13
N HIS A 158 -1.02 15.45 7.19
CA HIS A 158 -1.10 16.84 7.65
C HIS A 158 -0.54 17.82 6.60
N ALA A 159 0.59 17.51 5.98
CA ALA A 159 1.14 18.29 4.88
C ALA A 159 0.12 18.42 3.73
N CYS A 160 -0.44 17.31 3.25
CA CYS A 160 -1.46 17.35 2.19
C CYS A 160 -2.66 18.24 2.56
N LYS A 161 -3.21 18.07 3.76
CA LYS A 161 -4.34 18.88 4.24
C LYS A 161 -3.99 20.37 4.35
N MET A 162 -2.78 20.68 4.81
CA MET A 162 -2.29 22.06 4.91
C MET A 162 -2.13 22.69 3.53
N TYR A 163 -1.50 21.99 2.57
CA TYR A 163 -1.32 22.50 1.21
C TYR A 163 -2.64 22.67 0.46
N ASN A 164 -3.62 21.80 0.69
CA ASN A 164 -4.98 22.00 0.19
C ASN A 164 -5.57 23.34 0.68
N ARG A 165 -5.52 23.57 2.01
CA ARG A 165 -6.18 24.71 2.65
C ARG A 165 -5.51 26.03 2.35
N ILE A 166 -4.15 26.06 2.38
CA ILE A 166 -3.39 27.31 2.29
C ILE A 166 -3.04 27.66 0.84
N TYR A 167 -2.70 26.66 0.02
CA TYR A 167 -2.14 26.86 -1.30
C TYR A 167 -3.02 26.33 -2.45
N ASN A 168 -4.21 25.83 -2.13
CA ASN A 168 -5.15 25.26 -3.11
C ASN A 168 -4.53 24.16 -3.99
N VAL A 169 -3.56 23.41 -3.46
CA VAL A 169 -3.00 22.23 -4.11
C VAL A 169 -4.01 21.09 -4.02
N HIS A 170 -4.39 20.46 -5.13
CA HIS A 170 -5.32 19.33 -5.12
C HIS A 170 -4.61 18.05 -4.64
N ALA A 171 -4.40 17.91 -3.32
CA ALA A 171 -3.80 16.74 -2.69
C ALA A 171 -4.85 15.95 -1.93
N CYS A 172 -5.14 14.74 -2.38
CA CYS A 172 -6.11 13.81 -1.78
C CYS A 172 -5.44 12.47 -1.47
N GLY A 173 -6.15 11.58 -0.80
CA GLY A 173 -5.55 10.28 -0.50
C GLY A 173 -6.47 9.31 0.20
N ALA A 174 -5.91 8.18 0.56
CA ALA A 174 -6.56 7.11 1.29
C ALA A 174 -5.79 6.73 2.55
N ILE A 175 -6.49 6.54 3.64
CA ILE A 175 -5.98 5.87 4.83
C ILE A 175 -6.20 4.38 4.57
N PHE A 176 -5.17 3.74 4.00
CA PHE A 176 -5.21 2.34 3.65
C PHE A 176 -5.03 1.46 4.89
N TYR A 177 -5.90 0.48 5.02
CA TYR A 177 -5.71 -0.68 5.87
C TYR A 177 -4.88 -1.73 5.13
N ASN A 178 -4.49 -2.81 5.81
CA ASN A 178 -3.64 -3.81 5.18
C ASN A 178 -4.32 -4.37 3.92
N HIS A 179 -3.57 -4.42 2.83
CA HIS A 179 -4.08 -4.89 1.56
C HIS A 179 -3.02 -5.71 0.83
N GLU A 180 -3.43 -6.86 0.40
CA GLU A 180 -2.56 -7.93 -0.02
C GLU A 180 -2.83 -8.35 -1.45
N SER A 181 -1.86 -8.99 -2.04
CA SER A 181 -1.98 -9.62 -3.36
C SER A 181 -0.83 -10.61 -3.61
N PRO A 182 -0.84 -11.33 -4.74
CA PRO A 182 0.32 -12.10 -5.18
C PRO A 182 1.63 -11.30 -5.30
N ARG A 183 1.54 -9.96 -5.50
CA ARG A 183 2.71 -9.05 -5.64
C ARG A 183 3.24 -8.53 -4.31
N ARG A 184 2.66 -8.93 -3.18
CA ARG A 184 3.19 -8.58 -1.85
C ARG A 184 4.57 -9.21 -1.66
N THR A 185 5.48 -8.50 -0.99
CA THR A 185 6.82 -9.03 -0.67
C THR A 185 6.79 -9.97 0.54
N SER A 186 7.74 -10.88 0.62
CA SER A 186 7.80 -11.95 1.63
C SER A 186 8.05 -11.45 3.06
N ASP A 187 8.46 -10.18 3.21
CA ASP A 187 8.64 -9.52 4.52
C ASP A 187 7.33 -9.33 5.29
N TYR A 188 6.20 -9.37 4.59
CA TYR A 188 4.88 -9.21 5.19
C TYR A 188 4.27 -10.53 5.61
N VAL A 189 3.65 -10.53 6.81
CA VAL A 189 3.14 -11.73 7.46
C VAL A 189 2.16 -12.52 6.57
N SER A 190 1.28 -11.88 5.85
CA SER A 190 0.32 -12.50 4.92
C SER A 190 1.02 -13.27 3.80
N LYS A 191 2.00 -12.64 3.15
CA LYS A 191 2.76 -13.27 2.07
C LYS A 191 3.65 -14.39 2.59
N LYS A 192 4.34 -14.16 3.71
CA LYS A 192 5.14 -15.18 4.41
C LYS A 192 4.30 -16.43 4.72
N ILE A 193 3.07 -16.24 5.26
CA ILE A 193 2.17 -17.36 5.56
C ILE A 193 1.84 -18.14 4.29
N VAL A 194 1.45 -17.46 3.22
CA VAL A 194 1.08 -18.13 1.96
C VAL A 194 2.26 -18.88 1.36
N GLU A 195 3.43 -18.24 1.21
CA GLU A 195 4.63 -18.85 0.64
C GLU A 195 5.05 -20.10 1.44
N GLN A 196 5.20 -19.94 2.76
CA GLN A 196 5.65 -21.04 3.59
C GLN A 196 4.59 -22.15 3.74
N SER A 197 3.29 -21.84 3.67
CA SER A 197 2.24 -22.86 3.61
C SER A 197 2.32 -23.69 2.34
N VAL A 198 2.58 -23.06 1.19
CA VAL A 198 2.78 -23.77 -0.08
C VAL A 198 4.07 -24.58 -0.05
N GLU A 199 5.17 -24.06 0.52
CA GLU A 199 6.41 -24.82 0.71
C GLU A 199 6.21 -26.08 1.58
N ILE A 200 5.40 -25.96 2.65
CA ILE A 200 5.04 -27.11 3.51
C ILE A 200 4.22 -28.13 2.71
N TYR A 201 3.22 -27.67 1.96
CA TYR A 201 2.41 -28.54 1.08
C TYR A 201 3.25 -29.27 0.04
N MET A 202 4.29 -28.62 -0.49
CA MET A 202 5.24 -29.21 -1.46
C MET A 202 6.37 -30.01 -0.79
N ASN A 203 6.31 -30.28 0.52
CA ASN A 203 7.34 -30.96 1.30
C ASN A 203 8.75 -30.31 1.26
N LYS A 204 8.83 -29.01 0.95
CA LYS A 204 10.08 -28.24 0.91
C LYS A 204 10.41 -27.57 2.25
N ARG A 205 9.46 -27.55 3.18
CA ARG A 205 9.54 -26.95 4.51
C ARG A 205 8.74 -27.77 5.50
N LYS A 206 9.19 -27.82 6.76
CA LYS A 206 8.47 -28.52 7.84
C LYS A 206 7.64 -27.57 8.70
N TYR A 207 8.15 -26.38 9.01
CA TYR A 207 7.53 -25.47 9.97
C TYR A 207 7.35 -24.04 9.41
N LEU A 208 6.26 -23.41 9.82
CA LEU A 208 5.95 -21.98 9.68
C LEU A 208 6.19 -21.31 11.05
N TYR A 209 7.18 -20.40 11.11
CA TYR A 209 7.49 -19.65 12.33
C TYR A 209 6.83 -18.27 12.29
N LEU A 210 6.04 -17.94 13.31
CA LEU A 210 5.30 -16.70 13.45
C LEU A 210 5.55 -16.06 14.82
N GLY A 211 5.38 -14.74 14.92
CA GLY A 211 5.37 -14.01 16.18
C GLY A 211 3.98 -14.07 16.84
N ASP A 212 3.32 -12.91 16.98
CA ASP A 212 1.99 -12.83 17.59
C ASP A 212 0.90 -13.32 16.61
N VAL A 213 0.39 -14.51 16.87
CA VAL A 213 -0.68 -15.13 16.08
C VAL A 213 -2.08 -14.59 16.42
N ASN A 214 -2.22 -13.88 17.53
CA ASN A 214 -3.50 -13.34 18.01
C ASN A 214 -3.75 -11.91 17.50
N SER A 215 -2.75 -11.24 16.95
CA SER A 215 -2.90 -9.92 16.35
C SER A 215 -4.02 -9.93 15.33
N LYS A 216 -4.99 -9.01 15.48
CA LYS A 216 -6.13 -8.87 14.58
C LYS A 216 -5.87 -7.77 13.56
N ILE A 217 -6.14 -8.06 12.30
CA ILE A 217 -5.81 -7.20 11.16
C ILE A 217 -7.00 -7.16 10.20
N ASP A 218 -7.30 -5.97 9.68
CA ASP A 218 -8.25 -5.77 8.57
C ASP A 218 -7.48 -5.93 7.26
N TRP A 219 -7.71 -7.03 6.54
CA TRP A 219 -7.06 -7.33 5.26
C TRP A 219 -8.01 -7.16 4.08
N GLY A 220 -7.60 -6.38 3.10
CA GLY A 220 -8.27 -6.23 1.82
C GLY A 220 -7.43 -6.69 0.62
N TYR A 221 -7.97 -6.51 -0.58
CA TYR A 221 -7.32 -6.87 -1.83
C TYR A 221 -6.78 -5.63 -2.55
N SER A 222 -5.48 -5.61 -2.87
CA SER A 222 -4.79 -4.45 -3.44
C SER A 222 -5.45 -3.91 -4.71
N LYS A 223 -5.95 -4.76 -5.62
CA LYS A 223 -6.64 -4.28 -6.85
C LYS A 223 -7.90 -3.46 -6.54
N GLU A 224 -8.63 -3.79 -5.47
CA GLU A 224 -9.80 -2.99 -5.05
C GLU A 224 -9.37 -1.65 -4.44
N TYR A 225 -8.23 -1.64 -3.74
CA TYR A 225 -7.67 -0.43 -3.12
C TYR A 225 -7.15 0.57 -4.16
N VAL A 226 -6.46 0.08 -5.21
CA VAL A 226 -6.01 0.98 -6.28
C VAL A 226 -7.18 1.50 -7.13
N GLU A 227 -8.26 0.73 -7.27
CA GLU A 227 -9.49 1.25 -7.89
C GLU A 227 -10.13 2.35 -7.03
N ALA A 228 -10.13 2.18 -5.69
CA ALA A 228 -10.57 3.24 -4.78
C ALA A 228 -9.70 4.50 -4.90
N ALA A 229 -8.38 4.35 -5.00
CA ALA A 229 -7.44 5.45 -5.24
C ALA A 229 -7.80 6.22 -6.52
N TRP A 230 -8.09 5.52 -7.61
CA TRP A 230 -8.54 6.16 -8.84
C TRP A 230 -9.87 6.91 -8.64
N ARG A 231 -10.87 6.33 -7.95
CA ARG A 231 -12.15 6.99 -7.66
C ARG A 231 -11.99 8.25 -6.80
N ILE A 232 -11.05 8.24 -5.84
CA ILE A 232 -10.69 9.41 -5.02
C ILE A 232 -10.16 10.53 -5.92
N MET A 233 -9.26 10.21 -6.84
CA MET A 233 -8.68 11.18 -7.79
C MET A 233 -9.70 11.78 -8.76
N GLN A 234 -10.84 11.13 -8.99
CA GLN A 234 -11.91 11.69 -9.84
C GLN A 234 -12.80 12.69 -9.09
N GLN A 235 -12.68 12.80 -7.75
CA GLN A 235 -13.48 13.76 -7.00
C GLN A 235 -13.08 15.21 -7.33
N LYS A 236 -14.07 16.12 -7.30
CA LYS A 236 -13.84 17.56 -7.55
C LYS A 236 -13.06 18.20 -6.40
N THR A 237 -13.42 17.87 -5.17
CA THR A 237 -12.78 18.38 -3.95
C THR A 237 -11.81 17.36 -3.40
N PRO A 238 -10.56 17.75 -3.09
CA PRO A 238 -9.59 16.85 -2.48
C PRO A 238 -10.01 16.48 -1.06
N ASP A 239 -9.95 15.21 -0.73
CA ASP A 239 -10.27 14.71 0.61
C ASP A 239 -9.55 13.38 0.87
N PHE A 240 -9.60 12.90 2.13
CA PHE A 240 -9.05 11.62 2.57
C PHE A 240 -10.17 10.66 2.96
N TYR A 241 -9.99 9.39 2.59
CA TYR A 241 -10.98 8.35 2.80
C TYR A 241 -10.34 7.11 3.44
N ILE A 242 -11.01 6.50 4.40
CA ILE A 242 -10.63 5.17 4.87
C ILE A 242 -10.99 4.13 3.82
N ILE A 243 -10.00 3.34 3.41
CA ILE A 243 -10.16 2.21 2.50
C ILE A 243 -9.72 0.95 3.26
N ALA A 244 -10.69 0.09 3.54
CA ALA A 244 -10.55 -1.10 4.37
C ALA A 244 -11.53 -2.18 3.92
N SER A 245 -11.36 -3.41 4.39
CA SER A 245 -12.40 -4.45 4.24
C SER A 245 -13.55 -4.25 5.24
N GLY A 246 -13.26 -3.59 6.36
CA GLY A 246 -14.19 -3.39 7.47
C GLY A 246 -14.38 -4.63 8.34
N GLN A 247 -13.53 -5.65 8.18
CA GLN A 247 -13.56 -6.92 8.91
C GLN A 247 -12.18 -7.25 9.49
N GLN A 248 -12.17 -7.75 10.70
CA GLN A 248 -10.95 -8.23 11.36
C GLN A 248 -10.83 -9.74 11.30
N ASN A 249 -9.60 -10.20 11.13
CA ASN A 249 -9.22 -11.60 11.30
C ASN A 249 -7.89 -11.66 12.04
N SER A 250 -7.69 -12.67 12.89
CA SER A 250 -6.40 -12.89 13.52
C SER A 250 -5.39 -13.48 12.52
N VAL A 251 -4.10 -13.34 12.83
CA VAL A 251 -3.04 -14.04 12.08
C VAL A 251 -3.27 -15.55 12.11
N LYS A 252 -3.76 -16.10 13.25
CA LYS A 252 -4.15 -17.50 13.38
C LYS A 252 -5.27 -17.88 12.40
N ASP A 253 -6.31 -17.05 12.27
CA ASP A 253 -7.41 -17.30 11.31
C ASP A 253 -6.88 -17.33 9.86
N PHE A 254 -5.96 -16.42 9.52
CA PHE A 254 -5.33 -16.41 8.21
C PHE A 254 -4.58 -17.72 7.93
N VAL A 255 -3.78 -18.20 8.88
CA VAL A 255 -3.07 -19.50 8.76
C VAL A 255 -4.05 -20.67 8.62
N LEU A 256 -5.08 -20.72 9.48
CA LEU A 256 -6.07 -21.79 9.44
C LEU A 256 -6.78 -21.86 8.09
N LEU A 257 -7.11 -20.71 7.49
CA LEU A 257 -7.71 -20.64 6.16
C LEU A 257 -6.75 -21.11 5.07
N CYS A 258 -5.45 -20.71 5.13
CA CYS A 258 -4.42 -21.19 4.21
C CYS A 258 -4.26 -22.72 4.31
N PHE A 259 -4.13 -23.24 5.52
CA PHE A 259 -3.92 -24.66 5.79
C PHE A 259 -5.12 -25.51 5.39
N LYS A 260 -6.34 -25.03 5.68
CA LYS A 260 -7.57 -25.68 5.21
C LYS A 260 -7.60 -25.84 3.69
N LYS A 261 -7.18 -24.80 2.94
CA LYS A 261 -7.12 -24.85 1.46
C LYS A 261 -6.10 -25.87 0.95
N LEU A 262 -5.00 -26.10 1.69
CA LEU A 262 -3.90 -27.00 1.32
C LEU A 262 -3.97 -28.39 2.00
N GLY A 263 -4.97 -28.65 2.82
CA GLY A 263 -5.10 -29.92 3.54
C GLY A 263 -4.08 -30.11 4.68
N LEU A 264 -3.52 -29.01 5.21
CA LEU A 264 -2.51 -29.05 6.28
C LEU A 264 -3.14 -28.92 7.68
N LYS A 265 -2.48 -29.48 8.72
CA LYS A 265 -2.88 -29.34 10.12
C LYS A 265 -2.03 -28.29 10.82
N TYR A 266 -2.66 -27.34 11.50
CA TYR A 266 -2.01 -26.22 12.19
C TYR A 266 -0.96 -26.70 13.20
N ASP A 267 -1.33 -27.61 14.10
CA ASP A 267 -0.48 -28.04 15.22
C ASP A 267 0.78 -28.78 14.77
N ASN A 268 0.75 -29.39 13.59
CA ASN A 268 1.89 -30.13 13.04
C ASN A 268 2.97 -29.18 12.52
N HIS A 269 2.61 -27.97 12.06
CA HIS A 269 3.51 -27.15 11.27
C HIS A 269 3.75 -25.74 11.84
N VAL A 270 2.85 -25.18 12.65
CA VAL A 270 3.03 -23.81 13.17
C VAL A 270 3.84 -23.81 14.46
N ARG A 271 4.78 -22.89 14.55
CA ARG A 271 5.61 -22.63 15.74
C ARG A 271 5.64 -21.12 16.01
N VAL A 272 5.41 -20.74 17.27
CA VAL A 272 5.53 -19.34 17.71
C VAL A 272 6.98 -19.09 18.13
N ASP A 273 7.57 -18.02 17.56
CA ASP A 273 8.92 -17.57 17.88
C ASP A 273 8.86 -16.15 18.47
N LYS A 274 9.27 -16.02 19.75
CA LYS A 274 9.29 -14.75 20.47
C LYS A 274 10.22 -13.70 19.83
N LYS A 275 11.25 -14.12 19.10
CA LYS A 275 12.17 -13.22 18.40
C LYS A 275 11.49 -12.46 17.25
N LEU A 276 10.34 -12.94 16.79
CA LEU A 276 9.54 -12.30 15.74
C LEU A 276 8.48 -11.32 16.28
N LEU A 277 8.42 -11.12 17.60
CA LEU A 277 7.53 -10.13 18.20
C LEU A 277 8.02 -8.70 17.90
N ARG A 278 7.09 -7.82 17.61
CA ARG A 278 7.41 -6.40 17.38
C ARG A 278 7.65 -5.68 18.72
N PRO A 279 8.53 -4.67 18.78
CA PRO A 279 8.79 -3.89 19.99
C PRO A 279 7.55 -3.16 20.50
N SER A 280 6.69 -2.66 19.60
CA SER A 280 5.48 -1.93 19.98
C SER A 280 4.23 -2.76 19.76
N LYS A 281 3.31 -2.72 20.74
CA LYS A 281 1.95 -3.20 20.55
C LYS A 281 1.17 -2.16 19.71
N THR A 282 0.35 -2.62 18.80
CA THR A 282 -0.61 -1.80 18.07
C THR A 282 -2.01 -2.20 18.48
N SER A 283 -2.93 -1.22 18.54
CA SER A 283 -4.35 -1.54 18.71
C SER A 283 -4.86 -2.39 17.55
N SER A 284 -5.92 -3.10 17.81
CA SER A 284 -6.65 -3.83 16.77
C SER A 284 -7.39 -2.83 15.90
N LEU A 285 -6.90 -2.57 14.68
CA LEU A 285 -7.43 -1.55 13.79
C LEU A 285 -8.45 -2.12 12.80
N VAL A 286 -9.64 -1.51 12.73
CA VAL A 286 -10.71 -1.83 11.76
C VAL A 286 -11.24 -0.55 11.14
N GLY A 287 -11.32 -0.49 9.81
CA GLY A 287 -11.78 0.70 9.11
C GLY A 287 -13.31 0.83 9.05
N ASP A 288 -13.84 2.02 9.36
CA ASP A 288 -15.22 2.38 8.99
C ASP A 288 -15.20 2.98 7.57
N ILE A 289 -15.72 2.23 6.62
CA ILE A 289 -15.75 2.60 5.19
C ILE A 289 -17.05 3.32 4.78
N LYS A 290 -17.88 3.79 5.72
CA LYS A 290 -19.17 4.44 5.40
C LYS A 290 -18.99 5.63 4.45
N LYS A 291 -18.00 6.49 4.69
CA LYS A 291 -17.69 7.64 3.83
C LYS A 291 -17.30 7.19 2.43
N ALA A 292 -16.36 6.25 2.31
CA ALA A 292 -15.92 5.71 1.03
C ALA A 292 -17.06 5.01 0.27
N ARG A 293 -17.90 4.27 0.98
CA ARG A 293 -19.10 3.63 0.39
C ARG A 293 -20.08 4.66 -0.15
N LYS A 294 -20.39 5.70 0.61
CA LYS A 294 -21.34 6.75 0.22
C LYS A 294 -20.84 7.55 -0.98
N ILE A 295 -19.61 8.04 -0.93
CA ILE A 295 -19.07 9.01 -1.90
C ILE A 295 -18.41 8.30 -3.09
N LEU A 296 -17.54 7.34 -2.82
CA LEU A 296 -16.77 6.67 -3.85
C LEU A 296 -17.46 5.43 -4.42
N LYS A 297 -18.60 5.00 -3.83
CA LYS A 297 -19.24 3.73 -4.14
C LYS A 297 -18.27 2.54 -3.97
N PHE A 298 -17.33 2.69 -3.02
CA PHE A 298 -16.38 1.64 -2.68
C PHE A 298 -17.08 0.54 -1.90
N ASN A 299 -17.12 -0.65 -2.47
CA ASN A 299 -17.72 -1.83 -1.84
C ASN A 299 -16.83 -3.04 -2.12
N PRO A 300 -15.90 -3.38 -1.19
CA PRO A 300 -14.97 -4.49 -1.39
C PRO A 300 -15.71 -5.81 -1.52
N LYS A 301 -15.38 -6.59 -2.54
CA LYS A 301 -16.04 -7.87 -2.88
C LYS A 301 -15.17 -9.07 -2.51
N ILE A 302 -13.88 -8.84 -2.33
CA ILE A 302 -12.90 -9.88 -2.01
C ILE A 302 -12.75 -9.96 -0.49
N ASN A 303 -13.39 -10.97 0.12
CA ASN A 303 -13.17 -11.29 1.52
C ASN A 303 -11.86 -12.05 1.73
N ILE A 304 -11.46 -12.25 3.00
CA ILE A 304 -10.18 -12.89 3.35
C ILE A 304 -10.03 -14.28 2.73
N LYS A 305 -11.08 -15.09 2.66
CA LYS A 305 -11.04 -16.44 2.08
C LYS A 305 -10.72 -16.40 0.58
N LYS A 306 -11.39 -15.50 -0.16
CA LYS A 306 -11.11 -15.30 -1.60
C LYS A 306 -9.71 -14.75 -1.82
N LEU A 307 -9.27 -13.80 -0.99
CA LEU A 307 -7.93 -13.23 -1.03
C LEU A 307 -6.85 -14.29 -0.87
N ILE A 308 -6.97 -15.14 0.16
CA ILE A 308 -6.05 -16.25 0.42
C ILE A 308 -6.01 -17.22 -0.76
N ASN A 309 -7.17 -17.58 -1.33
CA ASN A 309 -7.22 -18.45 -2.51
C ASN A 309 -6.45 -17.85 -3.69
N ILE A 310 -6.66 -16.56 -4.00
CA ILE A 310 -5.93 -15.85 -5.07
C ILE A 310 -4.40 -15.91 -4.84
N MET A 311 -3.97 -15.69 -3.60
CA MET A 311 -2.55 -15.69 -3.25
C MET A 311 -1.94 -17.09 -3.34
N ILE A 312 -2.63 -18.13 -2.81
CA ILE A 312 -2.18 -19.52 -2.87
C ILE A 312 -2.10 -20.01 -4.32
N GLU A 313 -3.12 -19.76 -5.14
CA GLU A 313 -3.13 -20.18 -6.55
C GLU A 313 -1.99 -19.55 -7.34
N SER A 314 -1.69 -18.29 -7.04
CA SER A 314 -0.52 -17.63 -7.65
C SER A 314 0.81 -18.22 -7.17
N GLU A 315 0.90 -18.59 -5.90
CA GLU A 315 2.13 -19.17 -5.35
C GLU A 315 2.39 -20.57 -5.90
N LEU A 316 1.35 -21.41 -5.99
CA LEU A 316 1.44 -22.76 -6.57
C LEU A 316 1.92 -22.76 -8.04
N LYS A 317 1.61 -21.70 -8.81
CA LYS A 317 2.08 -21.58 -10.21
C LYS A 317 3.59 -21.48 -10.33
N LYS A 318 4.31 -21.11 -9.28
CA LYS A 318 5.79 -21.07 -9.29
C LYS A 318 6.44 -22.46 -9.23
N TYR A 319 5.65 -23.49 -8.91
CA TYR A 319 6.10 -24.86 -8.75
C TYR A 319 5.58 -25.80 -9.87
N LYS A 320 4.85 -25.23 -10.81
CA LYS A 320 4.47 -25.88 -12.07
C LYS A 320 5.46 -25.51 -13.18
#